data_83dd7ac0216c403cd6d9f0fc5d7389c4
#
_entry.id   83dd7ac0216c403cd6d9f0fc5d7389c4
#
_cell.length_a   1.000
_cell.length_b   1.000
_cell.length_c   1.000
_cell.angle_alpha   90.00
_cell.angle_beta   90.00
_cell.angle_gamma   90.00
#
_symmetry.space_group_name_H-M   'P 1'
#
loop_
_entity.id
_entity.type
_entity.pdbx_description
1 polymer ?
#
loop_
_entity_poly.entity_id
_entity_poly.type
_entity_poly.pdbx_seq_one_letter_code
_entity_poly.pdbx_strand_id
1 'polypeptide(L)'
;MAPVSFNPALVIGFGLGVGILVGMTGIGGGALMTPLLVLFVGTPPATAVGTDLVYGAVTKTVGGFKHMKQKTVDYALSWWMAVGSVPAAVLGVYVVGVLRKSLGGPKFDHTMLLLLAGAIAFTGALTLIRAIFLKQLIARERDHVEMEARHKIAAVLLGLSVGFVLGITSAGSGSLIALGLILLFRLSPYKVVGTDIFHAAIVLWAGGIAHIIAGNVDYALAGTILIGSVPGVWLGSHMSVRLPAGTLRTVLGVVLIGAAMGLGSKAGLPIPPWAIAVVPGILAVIVLWERFRNRVHRHEADTVAQYPGTERRTHSGGSWEKGERRKEKGAV
;
A
#
# COMPACT_ATOMS: atom_id res chain seq x y z
N MET A 1 5.33 -29.88 -11.13
CA MET A 1 4.31 -29.06 -11.86
C MET A 1 4.80 -28.86 -13.28
N ALA A 2 3.92 -28.98 -14.29
CA ALA A 2 4.27 -28.55 -15.64
C ALA A 2 4.50 -27.03 -15.64
N PRO A 3 5.52 -26.52 -16.34
CA PRO A 3 5.75 -25.10 -16.44
C PRO A 3 4.52 -24.42 -17.07
N VAL A 4 4.13 -23.29 -16.50
CA VAL A 4 3.03 -22.48 -17.04
C VAL A 4 3.49 -21.91 -18.37
N SER A 5 2.76 -22.19 -19.47
CA SER A 5 3.05 -21.54 -20.75
C SER A 5 2.58 -20.09 -20.67
N PHE A 6 3.48 -19.14 -20.81
CA PHE A 6 3.17 -17.71 -20.76
C PHE A 6 3.89 -16.95 -21.89
N ASN A 7 3.35 -15.80 -22.24
CA ASN A 7 4.01 -14.88 -23.15
C ASN A 7 5.06 -14.05 -22.36
N PRO A 8 6.38 -14.22 -22.61
CA PRO A 8 7.40 -13.52 -21.84
C PRO A 8 7.30 -12.00 -21.97
N ALA A 9 6.94 -11.48 -23.15
CA ALA A 9 6.82 -10.04 -23.37
C ALA A 9 5.69 -9.43 -22.50
N LEU A 10 4.55 -10.14 -22.36
CA LEU A 10 3.45 -9.73 -21.50
C LEU A 10 3.87 -9.68 -20.02
N VAL A 11 4.58 -10.71 -19.56
CA VAL A 11 5.05 -10.83 -18.17
C VAL A 11 6.12 -9.77 -17.87
N ILE A 12 7.05 -9.51 -18.79
CA ILE A 12 8.02 -8.42 -18.66
C ILE A 12 7.30 -7.07 -18.59
N GLY A 13 6.27 -6.86 -19.43
CA GLY A 13 5.45 -5.65 -19.41
C GLY A 13 4.72 -5.45 -18.06
N PHE A 14 4.14 -6.50 -17.49
CA PHE A 14 3.56 -6.46 -16.15
C PHE A 14 4.62 -6.18 -15.09
N GLY A 15 5.78 -6.85 -15.16
CA GLY A 15 6.91 -6.59 -14.29
C GLY A 15 7.33 -5.11 -14.34
N LEU A 16 7.46 -4.54 -15.52
CA LEU A 16 7.81 -3.12 -15.72
C LEU A 16 6.76 -2.20 -15.12
N GLY A 17 5.49 -2.40 -15.44
CA GLY A 17 4.38 -1.57 -14.95
C GLY A 17 4.25 -1.62 -13.42
N VAL A 18 4.23 -2.82 -12.85
CA VAL A 18 4.20 -3.01 -11.39
C VAL A 18 5.46 -2.46 -10.76
N GLY A 19 6.64 -2.69 -11.36
CA GLY A 19 7.91 -2.13 -10.90
C GLY A 19 7.90 -0.61 -10.83
N ILE A 20 7.38 0.07 -11.85
CA ILE A 20 7.20 1.53 -11.84
C ILE A 20 6.31 1.97 -10.68
N LEU A 21 5.15 1.34 -10.50
CA LEU A 21 4.23 1.65 -9.39
C LEU A 21 4.89 1.43 -8.02
N VAL A 22 5.64 0.35 -7.85
CA VAL A 22 6.41 0.05 -6.63
C VAL A 22 7.48 1.11 -6.37
N GLY A 23 8.26 1.44 -7.40
CA GLY A 23 9.31 2.45 -7.31
C GLY A 23 8.77 3.83 -6.96
N MET A 24 7.60 4.19 -7.49
CA MET A 24 6.94 5.47 -7.22
C MET A 24 6.30 5.53 -5.83
N THR A 25 5.72 4.44 -5.36
CA THR A 25 4.91 4.44 -4.11
C THR A 25 5.71 4.04 -2.89
N GLY A 26 6.82 3.32 -3.06
CA GLY A 26 7.52 2.62 -1.98
C GLY A 26 6.71 1.49 -1.35
N ILE A 27 5.46 1.28 -1.79
CA ILE A 27 4.57 0.21 -1.33
C ILE A 27 4.87 -1.02 -2.19
N GLY A 28 5.10 -2.16 -1.57
CA GLY A 28 5.47 -3.39 -2.27
C GLY A 28 4.46 -3.83 -3.33
N GLY A 29 4.98 -4.29 -4.49
CA GLY A 29 4.18 -4.71 -5.64
C GLY A 29 3.42 -6.03 -5.48
N GLY A 30 3.62 -6.76 -4.37
CA GLY A 30 3.05 -8.09 -4.16
C GLY A 30 1.52 -8.15 -4.27
N ALA A 31 0.82 -7.12 -3.80
CA ALA A 31 -0.63 -7.07 -3.92
C ALA A 31 -1.14 -6.90 -5.37
N LEU A 32 -0.30 -6.45 -6.31
CA LEU A 32 -0.66 -6.27 -7.72
C LEU A 32 -0.24 -7.44 -8.59
N MET A 33 0.95 -8.01 -8.34
CA MET A 33 1.50 -9.03 -9.22
C MET A 33 0.68 -10.32 -9.18
N THR A 34 0.32 -10.81 -8.00
CA THR A 34 -0.49 -12.03 -7.86
C THR A 34 -1.78 -11.98 -8.69
N PRO A 35 -2.66 -10.94 -8.60
CA PRO A 35 -3.86 -10.90 -9.44
C PRO A 35 -3.54 -10.78 -10.94
N LEU A 36 -2.50 -10.07 -11.35
CA LEU A 36 -2.09 -10.00 -12.75
C LEU A 36 -1.71 -11.39 -13.30
N LEU A 37 -0.94 -12.15 -12.52
CA LEU A 37 -0.56 -13.52 -12.89
C LEU A 37 -1.78 -14.45 -13.00
N VAL A 38 -2.72 -14.33 -12.06
CA VAL A 38 -3.93 -15.18 -12.06
C VAL A 38 -4.89 -14.79 -13.18
N LEU A 39 -5.12 -13.49 -13.39
CA LEU A 39 -6.14 -13.01 -14.33
C LEU A 39 -5.69 -13.03 -15.79
N PHE A 40 -4.44 -12.64 -16.06
CA PHE A 40 -3.94 -12.41 -17.42
C PHE A 40 -2.97 -13.49 -17.91
N VAL A 41 -2.21 -14.11 -17.02
CA VAL A 41 -1.29 -15.21 -17.37
C VAL A 41 -1.98 -16.57 -17.18
N GLY A 42 -3.06 -16.63 -16.40
CA GLY A 42 -3.74 -17.88 -16.12
C GLY A 42 -3.02 -18.78 -15.11
N THR A 43 -2.07 -18.24 -14.37
CA THR A 43 -1.29 -18.98 -13.37
C THR A 43 -2.23 -19.51 -12.27
N PRO A 44 -2.08 -20.77 -11.82
CA PRO A 44 -2.83 -21.29 -10.68
C PRO A 44 -2.62 -20.40 -9.44
N PRO A 45 -3.67 -20.14 -8.63
CA PRO A 45 -3.61 -19.14 -7.55
C PRO A 45 -2.46 -19.34 -6.58
N ALA A 46 -2.23 -20.58 -6.10
CA ALA A 46 -1.14 -20.85 -5.15
C ALA A 46 0.25 -20.67 -5.79
N THR A 47 0.40 -20.98 -7.08
CA THR A 47 1.65 -20.78 -7.82
C THR A 47 1.92 -19.28 -8.04
N ALA A 48 0.87 -18.52 -8.35
CA ALA A 48 0.98 -17.07 -8.48
C ALA A 48 1.45 -16.43 -7.16
N VAL A 49 0.88 -16.86 -6.01
CA VAL A 49 1.29 -16.40 -4.66
C VAL A 49 2.76 -16.74 -4.38
N GLY A 50 3.16 -17.99 -4.55
CA GLY A 50 4.53 -18.43 -4.27
C GLY A 50 5.55 -17.72 -5.14
N THR A 51 5.27 -17.58 -6.44
CA THR A 51 6.12 -16.87 -7.40
C THR A 51 6.26 -15.39 -7.05
N ASP A 52 5.14 -14.76 -6.67
CA ASP A 52 5.12 -13.36 -6.26
C ASP A 52 5.89 -13.11 -4.95
N LEU A 53 5.80 -14.03 -3.98
CA LEU A 53 6.58 -13.95 -2.74
C LEU A 53 8.10 -13.99 -3.01
N VAL A 54 8.55 -14.88 -3.87
CA VAL A 54 9.98 -14.98 -4.24
C VAL A 54 10.44 -13.73 -5.00
N TYR A 55 9.69 -13.31 -6.01
CA TYR A 55 9.95 -12.06 -6.74
C TYR A 55 9.99 -10.85 -5.79
N GLY A 56 8.99 -10.75 -4.92
CA GLY A 56 8.88 -9.68 -3.93
C GLY A 56 10.02 -9.69 -2.92
N ALA A 57 10.47 -10.88 -2.47
CA ALA A 57 11.62 -11.03 -1.58
C ALA A 57 12.89 -10.45 -2.19
N VAL A 58 13.18 -10.77 -3.46
CA VAL A 58 14.35 -10.25 -4.17
C VAL A 58 14.28 -8.72 -4.29
N THR A 59 13.16 -8.19 -4.77
CA THR A 59 12.99 -6.74 -4.98
C THR A 59 13.03 -5.96 -3.67
N LYS A 60 12.39 -6.48 -2.60
CA LYS A 60 12.41 -5.84 -1.28
C LYS A 60 13.76 -5.94 -0.58
N THR A 61 14.56 -6.96 -0.85
CA THR A 61 15.94 -7.04 -0.34
C THR A 61 16.79 -5.88 -0.87
N VAL A 62 16.71 -5.60 -2.16
CA VAL A 62 17.42 -4.47 -2.78
C VAL A 62 16.93 -3.14 -2.20
N GLY A 63 15.62 -2.97 -2.08
CA GLY A 63 15.01 -1.79 -1.47
C GLY A 63 15.39 -1.63 0.01
N GLY A 64 15.34 -2.70 0.78
CA GLY A 64 15.69 -2.74 2.20
C GLY A 64 17.14 -2.30 2.44
N PHE A 65 18.07 -2.79 1.63
CA PHE A 65 19.48 -2.39 1.71
C PHE A 65 19.69 -0.89 1.48
N LYS A 66 18.95 -0.30 0.54
CA LYS A 66 18.96 1.16 0.31
C LYS A 66 18.45 1.91 1.54
N HIS A 67 17.33 1.47 2.13
CA HIS A 67 16.75 2.11 3.32
C HIS A 67 17.61 1.93 4.58
N MET A 68 18.32 0.80 4.71
CA MET A 68 19.34 0.61 5.76
C MET A 68 20.44 1.68 5.68
N LYS A 69 20.98 1.91 4.48
CA LYS A 69 22.00 2.96 4.25
C LYS A 69 21.47 4.36 4.54
N GLN A 70 20.20 4.61 4.28
CA GLN A 70 19.52 5.89 4.56
C GLN A 70 19.12 6.07 6.03
N LYS A 71 19.34 5.06 6.89
CA LYS A 71 18.97 5.08 8.33
C LYS A 71 17.48 5.32 8.56
N THR A 72 16.63 4.90 7.63
CA THR A 72 15.17 5.04 7.70
C THR A 72 14.47 3.84 8.35
N VAL A 73 15.20 2.80 8.69
CA VAL A 73 14.67 1.57 9.30
C VAL A 73 14.66 1.70 10.82
N ASP A 74 13.54 1.31 11.46
CA ASP A 74 13.51 0.98 12.89
C ASP A 74 13.73 -0.53 13.06
N TYR A 75 14.98 -0.90 13.39
CA TYR A 75 15.38 -2.30 13.49
C TYR A 75 14.70 -3.01 14.65
N ALA A 76 14.58 -2.36 15.81
CA ALA A 76 14.00 -2.98 17.00
C ALA A 76 12.54 -3.38 16.72
N LEU A 77 11.77 -2.49 16.13
CA LEU A 77 10.40 -2.74 15.74
C LEU A 77 10.29 -3.83 14.66
N SER A 78 11.16 -3.76 13.63
CA SER A 78 11.18 -4.77 12.55
C SER A 78 11.47 -6.18 13.08
N TRP A 79 12.39 -6.34 14.03
CA TRP A 79 12.71 -7.64 14.60
C TRP A 79 11.57 -8.19 15.46
N TRP A 80 10.93 -7.37 16.29
CA TRP A 80 9.77 -7.83 17.06
C TRP A 80 8.59 -8.20 16.18
N MET A 81 8.36 -7.46 15.08
CA MET A 81 7.39 -7.88 14.07
C MET A 81 7.78 -9.20 13.40
N ALA A 82 9.08 -9.41 13.11
CA ALA A 82 9.56 -10.63 12.47
C ALA A 82 9.36 -11.88 13.35
N VAL A 83 9.48 -11.75 14.68
CA VAL A 83 9.15 -12.83 15.64
C VAL A 83 7.73 -13.35 15.44
N GLY A 84 6.77 -12.48 15.13
CA GLY A 84 5.40 -12.88 14.83
C GLY A 84 5.21 -13.30 13.37
N SER A 85 5.71 -12.50 12.43
CA SER A 85 5.36 -12.64 11.01
C SER A 85 6.07 -13.83 10.32
N VAL A 86 7.29 -14.17 10.69
CA VAL A 86 8.01 -15.28 10.08
C VAL A 86 7.30 -16.62 10.35
N PRO A 87 7.03 -17.02 11.61
CA PRO A 87 6.29 -18.26 11.85
C PRO A 87 4.87 -18.21 11.28
N ALA A 88 4.22 -17.06 11.32
CA ALA A 88 2.86 -16.90 10.79
C ALA A 88 2.82 -17.04 9.26
N ALA A 89 3.81 -16.54 8.53
CA ALA A 89 3.91 -16.70 7.08
C ALA A 89 4.09 -18.18 6.72
N VAL A 90 4.98 -18.89 7.43
CA VAL A 90 5.17 -20.34 7.23
C VAL A 90 3.89 -21.10 7.56
N LEU A 91 3.19 -20.73 8.64
CA LEU A 91 1.90 -21.32 8.99
C LEU A 91 0.83 -21.05 7.89
N GLY A 92 0.81 -19.85 7.32
CA GLY A 92 -0.07 -19.52 6.17
C GLY A 92 0.17 -20.45 4.99
N VAL A 93 1.44 -20.69 4.63
CA VAL A 93 1.79 -21.64 3.55
C VAL A 93 1.38 -23.06 3.90
N TYR A 94 1.58 -23.47 5.15
CA TYR A 94 1.14 -24.79 5.63
C TYR A 94 -0.38 -24.95 5.49
N VAL A 95 -1.15 -23.93 5.86
CA VAL A 95 -2.62 -23.90 5.67
C VAL A 95 -3.00 -24.03 4.19
N VAL A 96 -2.29 -23.37 3.27
CA VAL A 96 -2.50 -23.57 1.82
C VAL A 96 -2.28 -25.02 1.42
N GLY A 97 -1.24 -25.68 1.96
CA GLY A 97 -0.98 -27.09 1.72
C GLY A 97 -2.08 -28.03 2.27
N VAL A 98 -2.60 -27.74 3.47
CA VAL A 98 -3.73 -28.47 4.06
C VAL A 98 -5.00 -28.30 3.24
N LEU A 99 -5.33 -27.07 2.84
CA LEU A 99 -6.48 -26.77 1.99
C LEU A 99 -6.41 -27.51 0.66
N ARG A 100 -5.22 -27.57 0.03
CA ARG A 100 -5.00 -28.32 -1.21
C ARG A 100 -5.31 -29.81 -1.04
N LYS A 101 -4.84 -30.42 0.05
CA LYS A 101 -5.09 -31.83 0.34
C LYS A 101 -6.55 -32.13 0.67
N SER A 102 -7.22 -31.23 1.39
CA SER A 102 -8.59 -31.43 1.87
C SER A 102 -9.65 -31.16 0.82
N LEU A 103 -9.47 -30.15 -0.02
CA LEU A 103 -10.49 -29.69 -0.97
C LEU A 103 -10.34 -30.31 -2.37
N GLY A 104 -9.12 -30.72 -2.76
CA GLY A 104 -8.82 -31.17 -4.13
C GLY A 104 -8.81 -30.02 -5.14
N GLY A 105 -8.41 -30.33 -6.39
CA GLY A 105 -8.07 -29.33 -7.42
C GLY A 105 -9.06 -28.16 -7.59
N PRO A 106 -10.25 -28.36 -8.20
CA PRO A 106 -11.12 -27.23 -8.54
C PRO A 106 -11.66 -26.45 -7.32
N LYS A 107 -12.01 -27.18 -6.25
CA LYS A 107 -12.50 -26.54 -5.00
C LYS A 107 -11.39 -25.76 -4.30
N PHE A 108 -10.15 -26.27 -4.33
CA PHE A 108 -9.00 -25.56 -3.82
C PHE A 108 -8.74 -24.26 -4.56
N ASP A 109 -8.70 -24.29 -5.90
CA ASP A 109 -8.47 -23.10 -6.73
C ASP A 109 -9.56 -22.05 -6.52
N HIS A 110 -10.84 -22.47 -6.45
CA HIS A 110 -11.95 -21.60 -6.11
C HIS A 110 -11.77 -20.93 -4.73
N THR A 111 -11.42 -21.71 -3.70
CA THR A 111 -11.21 -21.19 -2.35
C THR A 111 -10.04 -20.22 -2.31
N MET A 112 -8.92 -20.53 -2.99
CA MET A 112 -7.77 -19.64 -3.09
C MET A 112 -8.12 -18.34 -3.80
N LEU A 113 -8.92 -18.38 -4.88
CA LEU A 113 -9.39 -17.18 -5.57
C LEU A 113 -10.21 -16.27 -4.65
N LEU A 114 -11.11 -16.84 -3.84
CA LEU A 114 -11.89 -16.06 -2.86
C LEU A 114 -11.02 -15.46 -1.76
N LEU A 115 -10.06 -16.22 -1.22
CA LEU A 115 -9.10 -15.71 -0.22
C LEU A 115 -8.27 -14.56 -0.80
N LEU A 116 -7.78 -14.71 -2.02
CA LEU A 116 -7.03 -13.66 -2.72
C LEU A 116 -7.91 -12.43 -2.96
N ALA A 117 -9.13 -12.61 -3.49
CA ALA A 117 -10.05 -11.51 -3.74
C ALA A 117 -10.36 -10.74 -2.45
N GLY A 118 -10.65 -11.44 -1.35
CA GLY A 118 -10.91 -10.84 -0.05
C GLY A 118 -9.71 -10.08 0.52
N ALA A 119 -8.52 -10.68 0.50
CA ALA A 119 -7.29 -10.06 0.99
C ALA A 119 -6.90 -8.82 0.19
N ILE A 120 -7.04 -8.88 -1.15
CA ILE A 120 -6.72 -7.75 -2.03
C ILE A 120 -7.76 -6.66 -1.91
N ALA A 121 -9.07 -6.98 -1.79
CA ALA A 121 -10.12 -6.02 -1.53
C ALA A 121 -9.87 -5.28 -0.20
N PHE A 122 -9.53 -6.01 0.85
CA PHE A 122 -9.19 -5.44 2.16
C PHE A 122 -7.96 -4.53 2.09
N THR A 123 -6.89 -4.99 1.43
CA THR A 123 -5.68 -4.19 1.21
C THR A 123 -5.95 -2.93 0.39
N GLY A 124 -6.78 -3.04 -0.65
CA GLY A 124 -7.22 -1.92 -1.48
C GLY A 124 -8.03 -0.89 -0.68
N ALA A 125 -8.99 -1.35 0.12
CA ALA A 125 -9.79 -0.51 1.00
C ALA A 125 -8.92 0.22 2.03
N LEU A 126 -8.01 -0.49 2.71
CA LEU A 126 -7.05 0.14 3.63
C LEU A 126 -6.14 1.16 2.96
N THR A 127 -5.72 0.88 1.72
CA THR A 127 -4.89 1.81 0.93
C THR A 127 -5.65 3.09 0.61
N LEU A 128 -6.94 3.00 0.27
CA LEU A 128 -7.82 4.15 0.04
C LEU A 128 -8.09 4.92 1.33
N ILE A 129 -8.43 4.24 2.42
CA ILE A 129 -8.63 4.85 3.75
C ILE A 129 -7.37 5.63 4.15
N ARG A 130 -6.20 5.01 4.00
CA ARG A 130 -4.92 5.68 4.26
C ARG A 130 -4.69 6.89 3.37
N ALA A 131 -5.11 6.82 2.11
CA ALA A 131 -4.94 7.92 1.16
C ALA A 131 -5.81 9.14 1.49
N ILE A 132 -6.99 8.93 2.10
CA ILE A 132 -7.98 9.96 2.42
C ILE A 132 -7.74 10.53 3.83
N PHE A 133 -7.67 9.66 4.84
CA PHE A 133 -7.79 10.07 6.25
C PHE A 133 -6.45 10.30 6.96
N LEU A 134 -5.34 9.78 6.45
CA LEU A 134 -4.10 9.76 7.22
C LEU A 134 -3.45 11.13 7.45
N LYS A 135 -3.76 12.14 6.61
CA LYS A 135 -3.25 13.51 6.82
C LYS A 135 -3.80 14.17 8.10
N GLN A 136 -4.94 13.71 8.61
CA GLN A 136 -5.60 14.28 9.79
C GLN A 136 -5.20 13.57 11.10
N LEU A 137 -4.67 12.35 11.03
CA LEU A 137 -4.39 11.52 12.21
C LEU A 137 -2.99 11.72 12.81
N ILE A 138 -2.08 12.42 12.13
CA ILE A 138 -0.67 12.46 12.54
C ILE A 138 -0.37 13.78 13.27
N ALA A 139 -0.88 13.92 14.49
CA ALA A 139 -0.59 15.08 15.32
C ALA A 139 0.74 14.98 16.11
N ARG A 140 1.34 13.79 16.25
CA ARG A 140 2.62 13.57 16.96
C ARG A 140 3.36 12.40 16.31
N GLU A 141 4.22 12.69 15.35
CA GLU A 141 5.12 11.72 14.73
C GLU A 141 6.32 11.43 15.61
N ARG A 142 6.82 10.17 15.55
CA ARG A 142 8.03 9.72 16.25
C ARG A 142 9.01 9.13 15.24
N ASP A 143 10.28 9.42 15.42
CA ASP A 143 11.35 8.85 14.58
C ASP A 143 11.90 7.54 15.14
N HIS A 144 11.60 7.24 16.40
CA HIS A 144 12.00 6.02 17.08
C HIS A 144 10.96 5.61 18.12
N VAL A 145 10.77 4.29 18.26
CA VAL A 145 9.84 3.71 19.23
C VAL A 145 10.66 3.05 20.35
N GLU A 146 10.51 3.57 21.57
CA GLU A 146 11.02 2.86 22.74
C GLU A 146 10.21 1.56 22.92
N MET A 147 10.91 0.43 22.85
CA MET A 147 10.30 -0.91 22.84
C MET A 147 9.94 -1.40 24.25
N GLU A 148 8.94 -0.74 24.86
CA GLU A 148 8.28 -1.22 26.08
C GLU A 148 7.54 -2.57 25.82
N ALA A 149 7.18 -3.28 26.86
CA ALA A 149 6.47 -4.57 26.74
C ALA A 149 5.21 -4.50 25.88
N ARG A 150 4.40 -3.44 26.03
CA ARG A 150 3.18 -3.22 25.22
C ARG A 150 3.49 -3.05 23.72
N HIS A 151 4.59 -2.33 23.38
CA HIS A 151 5.00 -2.13 21.99
C HIS A 151 5.54 -3.41 21.37
N LYS A 152 6.26 -4.24 22.15
CA LYS A 152 6.74 -5.55 21.71
C LYS A 152 5.57 -6.49 21.40
N ILE A 153 4.57 -6.57 22.30
CA ILE A 153 3.36 -7.38 22.10
C ILE A 153 2.59 -6.89 20.85
N ALA A 154 2.37 -5.59 20.73
CA ALA A 154 1.69 -5.01 19.57
C ALA A 154 2.43 -5.30 18.26
N ALA A 155 3.78 -5.23 18.25
CA ALA A 155 4.62 -5.56 17.10
C ALA A 155 4.51 -7.03 16.70
N VAL A 156 4.56 -7.95 17.67
CA VAL A 156 4.39 -9.39 17.44
C VAL A 156 3.00 -9.71 16.90
N LEU A 157 1.94 -9.13 17.48
CA LEU A 157 0.56 -9.34 17.02
C LEU A 157 0.32 -8.78 15.61
N LEU A 158 0.86 -7.58 15.32
CA LEU A 158 0.83 -7.02 13.97
C LEU A 158 1.59 -7.93 13.00
N GLY A 159 2.77 -8.39 13.39
CA GLY A 159 3.56 -9.35 12.62
C GLY A 159 2.82 -10.65 12.35
N LEU A 160 2.22 -11.27 13.37
CA LEU A 160 1.41 -12.49 13.25
C LEU A 160 0.30 -12.31 12.21
N SER A 161 -0.49 -11.24 12.34
CA SER A 161 -1.62 -10.97 11.45
C SER A 161 -1.17 -10.77 10.01
N VAL A 162 -0.16 -9.94 9.80
CA VAL A 162 0.38 -9.63 8.46
C VAL A 162 1.07 -10.85 7.86
N GLY A 163 1.91 -11.55 8.63
CA GLY A 163 2.64 -12.72 8.15
C GLY A 163 1.70 -13.83 7.69
N PHE A 164 0.64 -14.11 8.45
CA PHE A 164 -0.35 -15.13 8.11
C PHE A 164 -1.07 -14.82 6.80
N VAL A 165 -1.60 -13.59 6.67
CA VAL A 165 -2.29 -13.15 5.44
C VAL A 165 -1.32 -13.21 4.25
N LEU A 166 -0.09 -12.74 4.44
CA LEU A 166 0.93 -12.69 3.39
C LEU A 166 1.34 -14.10 2.95
N GLY A 167 1.50 -15.04 3.87
CA GLY A 167 1.82 -16.44 3.54
C GLY A 167 0.75 -17.13 2.70
N ILE A 168 -0.53 -16.76 2.87
CA ILE A 168 -1.63 -17.33 2.07
C ILE A 168 -1.81 -16.59 0.74
N THR A 169 -1.61 -15.26 0.70
CA THR A 169 -2.11 -14.42 -0.39
C THR A 169 -1.06 -13.55 -1.07
N SER A 170 0.15 -13.48 -0.54
CA SER A 170 1.19 -12.49 -0.93
C SER A 170 0.75 -11.03 -0.79
N ALA A 171 -0.51 -10.75 -0.44
CA ALA A 171 -1.07 -9.42 -0.33
C ALA A 171 -0.85 -8.83 1.08
N GLY A 172 -0.72 -7.52 1.16
CA GLY A 172 -0.77 -6.80 2.44
C GLY A 172 0.56 -6.30 2.99
N SER A 173 1.71 -6.70 2.44
CA SER A 173 3.02 -6.29 2.96
C SER A 173 3.25 -4.77 2.96
N GLY A 174 2.57 -3.98 2.16
CA GLY A 174 2.80 -2.52 2.11
C GLY A 174 1.75 -1.71 2.85
N SER A 175 0.47 -2.07 2.70
CA SER A 175 -0.63 -1.26 3.26
C SER A 175 -0.94 -1.63 4.70
N LEU A 176 -0.98 -2.94 5.02
CA LEU A 176 -1.27 -3.43 6.38
C LEU A 176 -0.15 -3.06 7.36
N ILE A 177 1.11 -3.33 6.98
CA ILE A 177 2.27 -3.00 7.82
C ILE A 177 2.31 -1.49 8.03
N ALA A 178 2.26 -0.72 6.95
CA ALA A 178 2.37 0.72 7.06
C ALA A 178 1.23 1.35 7.87
N LEU A 179 -0.01 0.84 7.77
CA LEU A 179 -1.12 1.30 8.60
C LEU A 179 -0.87 0.96 10.07
N GLY A 180 -0.45 -0.27 10.37
CA GLY A 180 -0.09 -0.68 11.72
C GLY A 180 1.04 0.16 12.31
N LEU A 181 2.10 0.45 11.54
CA LEU A 181 3.21 1.29 11.96
C LEU A 181 2.77 2.73 12.30
N ILE A 182 1.82 3.26 11.55
CA ILE A 182 1.30 4.62 11.79
C ILE A 182 0.34 4.64 12.97
N LEU A 183 -0.63 3.72 13.03
CA LEU A 183 -1.69 3.77 14.05
C LEU A 183 -1.19 3.32 15.43
N LEU A 184 -0.40 2.24 15.50
CA LEU A 184 0.06 1.65 16.75
C LEU A 184 1.33 2.33 17.28
N PHE A 185 2.24 2.72 16.36
CA PHE A 185 3.57 3.20 16.75
C PHE A 185 3.83 4.68 16.41
N ARG A 186 2.94 5.32 15.63
CA ARG A 186 3.03 6.75 15.23
C ARG A 186 4.36 7.11 14.58
N LEU A 187 4.94 6.18 13.82
CA LEU A 187 6.18 6.42 13.10
C LEU A 187 6.02 7.49 12.02
N SER A 188 7.06 8.32 11.88
CA SER A 188 7.16 9.29 10.80
C SER A 188 7.12 8.61 9.42
N PRO A 189 6.57 9.25 8.37
CA PRO A 189 6.32 8.62 7.07
C PRO A 189 7.55 7.98 6.43
N TYR A 190 8.73 8.59 6.55
CA TYR A 190 9.97 8.04 6.00
C TYR A 190 10.46 6.80 6.77
N LYS A 191 10.25 6.76 8.10
CA LYS A 191 10.52 5.59 8.93
C LYS A 191 9.56 4.45 8.64
N VAL A 192 8.27 4.75 8.42
CA VAL A 192 7.26 3.76 8.00
C VAL A 192 7.70 3.05 6.73
N VAL A 193 8.12 3.79 5.71
CA VAL A 193 8.53 3.19 4.43
C VAL A 193 9.77 2.31 4.59
N GLY A 194 10.81 2.81 5.28
CA GLY A 194 12.03 2.06 5.48
C GLY A 194 11.83 0.78 6.31
N THR A 195 11.06 0.90 7.40
CA THR A 195 10.75 -0.20 8.31
C THR A 195 9.86 -1.26 7.61
N ASP A 196 8.84 -0.82 6.83
CA ASP A 196 7.99 -1.72 6.04
C ASP A 196 8.80 -2.51 5.01
N ILE A 197 9.63 -1.84 4.20
CA ILE A 197 10.41 -2.49 3.15
C ILE A 197 11.40 -3.50 3.74
N PHE A 198 12.09 -3.13 4.80
CA PHE A 198 13.05 -4.01 5.48
C PHE A 198 12.36 -5.21 6.11
N HIS A 199 11.29 -5.00 6.87
CA HIS A 199 10.51 -6.08 7.48
C HIS A 199 9.87 -6.99 6.43
N ALA A 200 9.29 -6.39 5.38
CA ALA A 200 8.68 -7.16 4.30
C ALA A 200 9.70 -8.04 3.57
N ALA A 201 10.96 -7.62 3.40
CA ALA A 201 11.99 -8.48 2.85
C ALA A 201 12.15 -9.76 3.69
N ILE A 202 12.19 -9.64 5.03
CA ILE A 202 12.34 -10.79 5.94
C ILE A 202 11.16 -11.75 5.80
N VAL A 203 9.93 -11.24 5.88
CA VAL A 203 8.74 -12.10 5.86
C VAL A 203 8.46 -12.68 4.48
N LEU A 204 8.78 -11.97 3.39
CA LEU A 204 8.67 -12.48 2.03
C LEU A 204 9.65 -13.61 1.76
N TRP A 205 10.89 -13.55 2.28
CA TRP A 205 11.81 -14.67 2.22
C TRP A 205 11.30 -15.88 3.01
N ALA A 206 10.78 -15.69 4.21
CA ALA A 206 10.21 -16.78 4.99
C ALA A 206 9.03 -17.47 4.26
N GLY A 207 8.06 -16.69 3.77
CA GLY A 207 6.93 -17.22 3.00
C GLY A 207 7.37 -17.80 1.66
N GLY A 208 8.28 -17.12 0.94
CA GLY A 208 8.81 -17.57 -0.35
C GLY A 208 9.55 -18.91 -0.24
N ILE A 209 10.44 -19.07 0.73
CA ILE A 209 11.12 -20.35 0.99
C ILE A 209 10.11 -21.46 1.33
N ALA A 210 9.10 -21.15 2.16
CA ALA A 210 8.08 -22.11 2.48
C ALA A 210 7.27 -22.52 1.22
N HIS A 211 6.94 -21.59 0.31
CA HIS A 211 6.29 -21.90 -0.98
C HIS A 211 7.22 -22.65 -1.94
N ILE A 212 8.55 -22.39 -1.93
CA ILE A 212 9.54 -23.19 -2.68
C ILE A 212 9.50 -24.63 -2.21
N ILE A 213 9.56 -24.87 -0.90
CA ILE A 213 9.49 -26.21 -0.32
C ILE A 213 8.16 -26.89 -0.63
N ALA A 214 7.05 -26.13 -0.64
CA ALA A 214 5.73 -26.63 -1.00
C ALA A 214 5.54 -26.88 -2.52
N GLY A 215 6.53 -26.55 -3.36
CA GLY A 215 6.45 -26.72 -4.82
C GLY A 215 5.48 -25.75 -5.51
N ASN A 216 5.26 -24.58 -4.93
CA ASN A 216 4.31 -23.57 -5.41
C ASN A 216 5.00 -22.40 -6.16
N VAL A 217 6.22 -22.56 -6.64
CA VAL A 217 6.98 -21.47 -7.29
C VAL A 217 7.31 -21.85 -8.72
N ASP A 218 7.01 -20.95 -9.65
CA ASP A 218 7.49 -21.02 -11.04
C ASP A 218 8.69 -20.07 -11.17
N TYR A 219 9.90 -20.64 -11.25
CA TYR A 219 11.15 -19.87 -11.30
C TYR A 219 11.34 -19.12 -12.62
N ALA A 220 10.83 -19.70 -13.75
CA ALA A 220 10.91 -19.06 -15.06
C ALA A 220 10.04 -17.80 -15.06
N LEU A 221 8.84 -17.91 -14.51
CA LEU A 221 7.92 -16.80 -14.35
C LEU A 221 8.49 -15.73 -13.42
N ALA A 222 9.04 -16.12 -12.25
CA ALA A 222 9.69 -15.19 -11.31
C ALA A 222 10.85 -14.43 -11.93
N GLY A 223 11.73 -15.14 -12.66
CA GLY A 223 12.86 -14.55 -13.38
C GLY A 223 12.40 -13.57 -14.47
N THR A 224 11.38 -13.94 -15.23
CA THR A 224 10.83 -13.08 -16.29
C THR A 224 10.21 -11.80 -15.72
N ILE A 225 9.49 -11.89 -14.58
CA ILE A 225 8.98 -10.71 -13.88
C ILE A 225 10.13 -9.79 -13.44
N LEU A 226 11.22 -10.35 -12.91
CA LEU A 226 12.37 -9.57 -12.43
C LEU A 226 13.03 -8.78 -13.57
N ILE A 227 13.10 -9.34 -14.80
CA ILE A 227 13.64 -8.64 -15.97
C ILE A 227 12.90 -7.32 -16.23
N GLY A 228 11.57 -7.32 -16.10
CA GLY A 228 10.76 -6.10 -16.26
C GLY A 228 10.77 -5.21 -15.02
N SER A 229 10.66 -5.80 -13.84
CA SER A 229 10.43 -5.02 -12.62
C SER A 229 11.66 -4.29 -12.10
N VAL A 230 12.87 -4.81 -12.31
CA VAL A 230 14.10 -4.12 -11.87
C VAL A 230 14.25 -2.78 -12.58
N PRO A 231 14.22 -2.68 -13.94
CA PRO A 231 14.19 -1.39 -14.61
C PRO A 231 12.96 -0.57 -14.27
N GLY A 232 11.79 -1.21 -14.06
CA GLY A 232 10.56 -0.54 -13.64
C GLY A 232 10.71 0.19 -12.31
N VAL A 233 11.23 -0.47 -11.29
CA VAL A 233 11.48 0.14 -9.96
C VAL A 233 12.47 1.29 -10.07
N TRP A 234 13.52 1.14 -10.87
CA TRP A 234 14.51 2.20 -11.10
C TRP A 234 13.87 3.42 -11.75
N LEU A 235 13.09 3.26 -12.82
CA LEU A 235 12.34 4.34 -13.47
C LEU A 235 11.33 4.97 -12.52
N GLY A 236 10.54 4.16 -11.82
CA GLY A 236 9.52 4.62 -10.88
C GLY A 236 10.10 5.44 -9.72
N SER A 237 11.26 5.04 -9.20
CA SER A 237 11.93 5.77 -8.13
C SER A 237 12.37 7.19 -8.55
N HIS A 238 12.76 7.38 -9.79
CA HIS A 238 13.08 8.71 -10.34
C HIS A 238 11.82 9.56 -10.59
N MET A 239 10.70 8.91 -10.93
CA MET A 239 9.41 9.61 -11.16
C MET A 239 8.71 9.98 -9.85
N SER A 240 9.03 9.32 -8.74
CA SER A 240 8.38 9.53 -7.42
C SER A 240 8.50 10.97 -6.90
N VAL A 241 9.55 11.68 -7.30
CA VAL A 241 9.81 13.08 -6.92
C VAL A 241 8.77 14.04 -7.52
N ARG A 242 8.11 13.65 -8.62
CA ARG A 242 7.21 14.52 -9.40
C ARG A 242 5.74 14.38 -9.04
N LEU A 243 5.33 13.29 -8.40
CA LEU A 243 3.92 13.01 -8.11
C LEU A 243 3.62 12.96 -6.62
N PRO A 244 2.52 13.58 -6.17
CA PRO A 244 2.12 13.53 -4.76
C PRO A 244 1.85 12.08 -4.31
N ALA A 245 2.52 11.62 -3.28
CA ALA A 245 2.40 10.25 -2.75
C ALA A 245 0.94 9.82 -2.49
N GLY A 246 0.09 10.76 -2.14
CA GLY A 246 -1.33 10.51 -1.94
C GLY A 246 -2.06 10.09 -3.21
N THR A 247 -1.77 10.71 -4.37
CA THR A 247 -2.40 10.37 -5.66
C THR A 247 -2.02 8.95 -6.08
N LEU A 248 -0.74 8.60 -5.94
CA LEU A 248 -0.25 7.27 -6.25
C LEU A 248 -0.93 6.19 -5.40
N ARG A 249 -1.10 6.43 -4.09
CA ARG A 249 -1.82 5.51 -3.20
C ARG A 249 -3.29 5.36 -3.59
N THR A 250 -3.94 6.44 -4.03
CA THR A 250 -5.32 6.36 -4.52
C THR A 250 -5.42 5.49 -5.75
N VAL A 251 -4.58 5.74 -6.76
CA VAL A 251 -4.55 4.92 -7.99
C VAL A 251 -4.30 3.46 -7.64
N LEU A 252 -3.33 3.19 -6.78
CA LEU A 252 -3.04 1.82 -6.33
C LEU A 252 -4.24 1.17 -5.65
N GLY A 253 -4.90 1.87 -4.71
CA GLY A 253 -6.07 1.34 -4.01
C GLY A 253 -7.23 1.04 -4.96
N VAL A 254 -7.47 1.92 -5.93
CA VAL A 254 -8.50 1.72 -6.97
C VAL A 254 -8.18 0.50 -7.84
N VAL A 255 -6.95 0.36 -8.29
CA VAL A 255 -6.51 -0.81 -9.08
C VAL A 255 -6.64 -2.10 -8.28
N LEU A 256 -6.30 -2.09 -6.98
CA LEU A 256 -6.47 -3.26 -6.11
C LEU A 256 -7.94 -3.67 -5.96
N ILE A 257 -8.86 -2.73 -5.83
CA ILE A 257 -10.30 -3.04 -5.78
C ILE A 257 -10.76 -3.66 -7.11
N GLY A 258 -10.35 -3.11 -8.25
CA GLY A 258 -10.64 -3.69 -9.56
C GLY A 258 -10.09 -5.11 -9.72
N ALA A 259 -8.85 -5.33 -9.29
CA ALA A 259 -8.21 -6.63 -9.30
C ALA A 259 -8.93 -7.65 -8.40
N ALA A 260 -9.36 -7.23 -7.20
CA ALA A 260 -10.15 -8.05 -6.28
C ALA A 260 -11.50 -8.46 -6.90
N MET A 261 -12.18 -7.52 -7.55
CA MET A 261 -13.44 -7.81 -8.27
C MET A 261 -13.20 -8.79 -9.43
N GLY A 262 -12.12 -8.63 -10.20
CA GLY A 262 -11.73 -9.56 -11.25
C GLY A 262 -11.47 -10.98 -10.73
N LEU A 263 -10.75 -11.12 -9.62
CA LEU A 263 -10.54 -12.42 -8.96
C LEU A 263 -11.83 -13.01 -8.43
N GLY A 264 -12.71 -12.20 -7.83
CA GLY A 264 -14.03 -12.62 -7.36
C GLY A 264 -14.91 -13.11 -8.52
N SER A 265 -14.93 -12.40 -9.64
CA SER A 265 -15.64 -12.83 -10.85
C SER A 265 -15.09 -14.16 -11.39
N LYS A 266 -13.76 -14.32 -11.43
CA LYS A 266 -13.11 -15.59 -11.80
C LYS A 266 -13.43 -16.72 -10.82
N ALA A 267 -13.68 -16.40 -9.55
CA ALA A 267 -14.15 -17.34 -8.54
C ALA A 267 -15.66 -17.62 -8.63
N GLY A 268 -16.37 -17.09 -9.63
CA GLY A 268 -17.80 -17.35 -9.82
C GLY A 268 -18.74 -16.45 -9.01
N LEU A 269 -18.23 -15.38 -8.37
CA LEU A 269 -19.12 -14.39 -7.77
C LEU A 269 -19.91 -13.66 -8.88
N PRO A 270 -21.20 -13.32 -8.64
CA PRO A 270 -22.06 -12.67 -9.65
C PRO A 270 -21.66 -11.18 -9.83
N ILE A 271 -20.44 -10.94 -10.26
CA ILE A 271 -19.92 -9.61 -10.53
C ILE A 271 -20.00 -9.38 -12.05
N PRO A 272 -20.87 -8.47 -12.51
CA PRO A 272 -20.98 -8.21 -13.94
C PRO A 272 -19.69 -7.59 -14.48
N PRO A 273 -19.24 -7.92 -15.70
CA PRO A 273 -17.97 -7.46 -16.26
C PRO A 273 -17.80 -5.94 -16.26
N TRP A 274 -18.89 -5.20 -16.52
CA TRP A 274 -18.86 -3.75 -16.49
C TRP A 274 -18.54 -3.17 -15.09
N ALA A 275 -18.96 -3.85 -14.01
CA ALA A 275 -18.72 -3.38 -12.64
C ALA A 275 -17.23 -3.40 -12.29
N ILE A 276 -16.44 -4.30 -12.87
CA ILE A 276 -14.99 -4.41 -12.65
C ILE A 276 -14.26 -3.12 -13.09
N ALA A 277 -14.77 -2.42 -14.10
CA ALA A 277 -14.22 -1.16 -14.58
C ALA A 277 -14.93 0.05 -13.95
N VAL A 278 -16.26 0.02 -13.86
CA VAL A 278 -17.07 1.16 -13.44
C VAL A 278 -16.91 1.45 -11.94
N VAL A 279 -16.93 0.43 -11.08
CA VAL A 279 -16.81 0.65 -9.62
C VAL A 279 -15.47 1.27 -9.23
N PRO A 280 -14.30 0.75 -9.67
CA PRO A 280 -13.03 1.43 -9.46
C PRO A 280 -12.97 2.82 -10.07
N GLY A 281 -13.56 3.02 -11.25
CA GLY A 281 -13.66 4.33 -11.90
C GLY A 281 -14.42 5.35 -11.06
N ILE A 282 -15.57 5.00 -10.54
CA ILE A 282 -16.37 5.84 -9.63
C ILE A 282 -15.58 6.15 -8.36
N LEU A 283 -14.94 5.14 -7.74
CA LEU A 283 -14.10 5.35 -6.56
C LEU A 283 -12.96 6.32 -6.84
N ALA A 284 -12.32 6.21 -8.00
CA ALA A 284 -11.27 7.14 -8.41
C ALA A 284 -11.80 8.59 -8.50
N VAL A 285 -12.96 8.77 -9.14
CA VAL A 285 -13.61 10.10 -9.28
C VAL A 285 -13.96 10.66 -7.91
N ILE A 286 -14.58 9.88 -7.02
CA ILE A 286 -14.97 10.34 -5.67
C ILE A 286 -13.74 10.79 -4.89
N VAL A 287 -12.67 9.99 -4.87
CA VAL A 287 -11.47 10.32 -4.10
C VAL A 287 -10.72 11.51 -4.70
N LEU A 288 -10.69 11.65 -6.01
CA LEU A 288 -10.10 12.81 -6.69
C LEU A 288 -10.91 14.08 -6.43
N TRP A 289 -12.23 13.99 -6.46
CA TRP A 289 -13.15 15.08 -6.13
C TRP A 289 -12.99 15.57 -4.69
N GLU A 290 -12.97 14.66 -3.71
CA GLU A 290 -12.73 15.04 -2.32
C GLU A 290 -11.38 15.72 -2.10
N ARG A 291 -10.35 15.27 -2.81
CA ARG A 291 -9.04 15.91 -2.76
C ARG A 291 -9.03 17.29 -3.37
N PHE A 292 -9.73 17.47 -4.48
CA PHE A 292 -9.88 18.78 -5.12
C PHE A 292 -10.61 19.75 -4.19
N ARG A 293 -11.75 19.33 -3.65
CA ARG A 293 -12.53 20.11 -2.67
C ARG A 293 -11.69 20.54 -1.46
N ASN A 294 -10.95 19.61 -0.87
CA ASN A 294 -10.10 19.89 0.29
C ASN A 294 -8.88 20.79 -0.03
N ARG A 295 -8.45 20.89 -1.30
CA ARG A 295 -7.44 21.85 -1.73
C ARG A 295 -8.02 23.26 -1.86
N VAL A 296 -9.20 23.38 -2.43
CA VAL A 296 -9.89 24.68 -2.58
C VAL A 296 -10.16 25.31 -1.22
N HIS A 297 -10.72 24.57 -0.26
CA HIS A 297 -10.97 25.07 1.09
C HIS A 297 -9.70 25.46 1.87
N ARG A 298 -8.55 24.83 1.61
CA ARG A 298 -7.28 25.26 2.19
C ARG A 298 -6.77 26.55 1.59
N HIS A 299 -6.87 26.71 0.28
CA HIS A 299 -6.51 27.99 -0.39
C HIS A 299 -7.37 29.14 0.11
N GLU A 300 -8.67 28.92 0.31
CA GLU A 300 -9.57 29.93 0.90
C GLU A 300 -9.17 30.25 2.34
N ALA A 301 -8.88 29.26 3.17
CA ALA A 301 -8.45 29.47 4.56
C ALA A 301 -7.10 30.18 4.65
N ASP A 302 -6.14 29.84 3.78
CA ASP A 302 -4.82 30.50 3.73
C ASP A 302 -4.96 31.95 3.22
N THR A 303 -5.87 32.22 2.29
CA THR A 303 -6.15 33.59 1.77
C THR A 303 -6.80 34.46 2.85
N VAL A 304 -7.76 33.91 3.60
CA VAL A 304 -8.40 34.59 4.75
C VAL A 304 -7.42 34.85 5.89
N ALA A 305 -6.51 33.91 6.15
CA ALA A 305 -5.46 34.07 7.17
C ALA A 305 -4.41 35.11 6.77
N GLN A 306 -4.15 35.28 5.47
CA GLN A 306 -3.19 36.24 4.94
C GLN A 306 -3.74 37.67 4.87
N TYR A 307 -5.09 37.85 4.83
CA TYR A 307 -5.78 39.15 4.80
C TYR A 307 -6.90 39.23 5.86
N PRO A 308 -6.59 39.28 7.16
CA PRO A 308 -7.60 39.28 8.23
C PRO A 308 -8.43 40.57 8.32
N GLY A 309 -8.26 41.51 7.37
CA GLY A 309 -8.83 42.86 7.45
C GLY A 309 -9.87 43.27 6.39
N THR A 310 -10.23 42.42 5.41
CA THR A 310 -11.08 42.84 4.31
C THR A 310 -12.59 42.62 4.49
N GLU A 311 -13.02 41.83 5.47
CA GLU A 311 -14.45 41.51 5.69
C GLU A 311 -15.20 42.46 6.63
N ARG A 312 -14.57 43.53 7.16
CA ARG A 312 -15.28 44.53 8.01
C ARG A 312 -15.77 45.79 7.33
N ARG A 313 -15.92 45.83 6.01
CA ARG A 313 -16.37 47.05 5.30
C ARG A 313 -17.63 46.94 4.46
N THR A 314 -18.57 46.06 4.77
CA THR A 314 -19.83 46.04 4.06
C THR A 314 -21.08 45.86 4.96
N HIS A 315 -21.16 46.50 6.11
CA HIS A 315 -22.47 46.85 6.72
C HIS A 315 -22.27 47.79 7.91
N SER A 316 -22.17 49.07 7.66
CA SER A 316 -22.74 50.10 8.51
C SER A 316 -22.88 51.37 7.67
N GLY A 317 -24.03 51.50 7.02
CA GLY A 317 -24.52 52.76 6.53
C GLY A 317 -24.94 53.60 7.72
N GLY A 318 -24.61 54.87 7.66
CA GLY A 318 -25.34 55.85 8.45
C GLY A 318 -24.48 56.69 9.38
N SER A 319 -24.48 57.92 9.04
CA SER A 319 -24.36 59.18 9.78
C SER A 319 -23.00 59.87 9.80
N TRP A 320 -22.95 60.89 9.01
CA TRP A 320 -22.02 61.99 9.07
C TRP A 320 -22.34 62.85 10.31
N GLU A 321 -21.44 62.95 11.30
CA GLU A 321 -21.47 64.04 12.20
C GLU A 321 -20.10 64.76 12.20
N LYS A 322 -20.20 66.07 11.83
CA LYS A 322 -19.13 67.01 11.85
C LYS A 322 -18.81 67.33 13.32
N GLY A 323 -17.55 67.34 13.66
CA GLY A 323 -17.08 67.82 14.98
C GLY A 323 -15.61 68.18 14.92
N GLU A 324 -15.35 69.40 14.55
CA GLU A 324 -14.42 70.41 15.10
C GLU A 324 -12.96 70.09 15.38
N ARG A 325 -12.18 70.92 14.69
CA ARG A 325 -10.77 71.24 14.93
C ARG A 325 -10.52 71.72 16.38
N ARG A 326 -9.53 71.25 17.02
CA ARG A 326 -8.76 72.05 17.96
C ARG A 326 -7.28 71.85 17.78
N LYS A 327 -6.65 72.96 17.49
CA LYS A 327 -5.20 73.22 17.54
C LYS A 327 -4.75 73.26 18.99
N GLU A 328 -3.58 72.75 19.30
CA GLU A 328 -2.61 73.33 20.24
C GLU A 328 -1.29 72.57 20.04
N LYS A 329 -0.36 73.21 19.66
CA LYS A 329 0.84 73.96 19.92
C LYS A 329 1.42 73.67 21.31
N GLY A 330 2.74 73.44 21.33
CA GLY A 330 3.68 73.66 22.44
C GLY A 330 4.50 72.44 22.78
N ALA A 331 5.76 72.37 22.32
CA ALA A 331 6.98 72.87 22.98
C ALA A 331 7.33 72.06 24.27
N VAL A 332 8.35 71.31 24.22
CA VAL A 332 9.77 71.52 24.59
C VAL A 332 10.54 70.26 24.17
#